data_8b84b4d6638fd96b62ad636c32649c55
#
_entry.id   8b84b4d6638fd96b62ad636c32649c55
#
_cell.length_a   1.000
_cell.length_b   1.000
_cell.length_c   1.000
_cell.angle_alpha   90.00
_cell.angle_beta   90.00
_cell.angle_gamma   90.00
#
_symmetry.space_group_name_H-M   'P 1'
#
loop_
_entity.id
_entity.type
_entity.pdbx_description
1 polymer ?
#
loop_
_entity_poly.entity_id
_entity_poly.type
_entity_poly.pdbx_seq_one_letter_code
_entity_poly.pdbx_strand_id
1 'polypeptide(L)' 'MISYKDAILFILSKANQKVYGIFKSRTQLYGLTPIQGLVLHALYEEEGLSAGELGKRLSLDSATLSGVLDRMA' A
#
# COMPACT_ATOMS: atom_id res chain seq x y z
N MET A 1 -18.75 -7.47 -26.51
CA MET A 1 -19.25 -6.15 -26.09
C MET A 1 -18.86 -5.90 -24.62
N ILE A 2 -18.30 -4.76 -24.33
CA ILE A 2 -17.87 -4.42 -22.98
C ILE A 2 -19.07 -3.92 -22.18
N SER A 3 -19.34 -4.55 -21.02
CA SER A 3 -20.41 -4.12 -20.15
C SER A 3 -19.99 -2.86 -19.36
N TYR A 4 -20.96 -2.16 -18.79
CA TYR A 4 -20.64 -1.00 -17.94
C TYR A 4 -19.80 -1.38 -16.72
N LYS A 5 -19.93 -2.62 -16.24
CA LYS A 5 -19.10 -3.12 -15.14
C LYS A 5 -17.64 -3.20 -15.55
N ASP A 6 -17.37 -3.70 -16.77
CA ASP A 6 -16.03 -3.76 -17.31
C ASP A 6 -15.44 -2.36 -17.50
N ALA A 7 -16.28 -1.42 -17.96
CA ALA A 7 -15.86 -0.03 -18.14
C ALA A 7 -15.49 0.60 -16.78
N ILE A 8 -16.26 0.35 -15.74
CA ILE A 8 -15.98 0.85 -14.38
C ILE A 8 -14.69 0.27 -13.87
N LEU A 9 -14.47 -1.03 -14.01
CA LEU A 9 -13.24 -1.69 -13.60
C LEU A 9 -12.03 -1.13 -14.32
N PHE A 10 -12.16 -0.85 -15.62
CA PHE A 10 -11.09 -0.24 -16.40
C PHE A 10 -10.74 1.15 -15.87
N ILE A 11 -11.74 1.99 -15.63
CA ILE A 11 -11.53 3.34 -15.10
C ILE A 11 -10.86 3.29 -13.73
N LEU A 12 -11.32 2.42 -12.84
CA LEU A 12 -10.72 2.24 -11.51
C LEU A 12 -9.28 1.77 -11.61
N SER A 13 -8.99 0.85 -12.52
CA SER A 13 -7.62 0.38 -12.78
C SER A 13 -6.71 1.52 -13.20
N LYS A 14 -7.17 2.36 -14.12
CA LYS A 14 -6.38 3.51 -14.60
C LYS A 14 -6.16 4.53 -13.48
N ALA A 15 -7.18 4.84 -12.71
CA ALA A 15 -7.06 5.74 -11.57
C ALA A 15 -6.09 5.19 -10.54
N ASN A 16 -6.19 3.88 -10.25
CA ASN A 16 -5.31 3.21 -9.30
C ASN A 16 -3.84 3.25 -9.76
N GLN A 17 -3.58 2.99 -11.04
CA GLN A 17 -2.24 3.06 -11.60
C GLN A 17 -1.63 4.46 -11.45
N LYS A 18 -2.42 5.49 -11.72
CA LYS A 18 -1.97 6.87 -11.62
C LYS A 18 -1.62 7.24 -10.18
N VAL A 19 -2.50 6.93 -9.24
CA VAL A 19 -2.29 7.20 -7.81
C VAL A 19 -1.08 6.41 -7.29
N TYR A 20 -0.98 5.14 -7.66
CA TYR A 20 0.14 4.30 -7.29
C TYR A 20 1.46 4.87 -7.81
N GLY A 21 1.48 5.33 -9.07
CA GLY A 21 2.67 5.93 -9.67
C GLY A 21 3.13 7.18 -8.93
N ILE A 22 2.20 8.05 -8.53
CA ILE A 22 2.51 9.25 -7.76
C ILE A 22 3.09 8.86 -6.40
N PHE A 23 2.47 7.91 -5.71
CA PHE A 23 2.92 7.45 -4.40
C PHE A 23 4.29 6.80 -4.49
N LYS A 24 4.51 5.96 -5.51
CA LYS A 24 5.79 5.32 -5.76
C LYS A 24 6.90 6.34 -5.97
N SER A 25 6.65 7.37 -6.77
CA SER A 25 7.63 8.42 -7.03
C SER A 25 8.02 9.14 -5.74
N ARG A 26 7.07 9.41 -4.88
CA ARG A 26 7.34 10.09 -3.59
C ARG A 26 8.12 9.19 -2.62
N THR A 27 7.76 7.93 -2.53
CA THR A 27 8.46 7.00 -1.62
C THR A 27 9.87 6.70 -2.09
N GLN A 28 10.11 6.69 -3.40
CA GLN A 28 11.45 6.48 -3.96
C GLN A 28 12.44 7.56 -3.54
N LEU A 29 11.97 8.78 -3.30
CA LEU A 29 12.83 9.87 -2.82
C LEU A 29 13.48 9.53 -1.47
N TYR A 30 12.84 8.68 -0.69
CA TYR A 30 13.34 8.24 0.61
C TYR A 30 13.93 6.83 0.58
N GLY A 31 14.10 6.25 -0.61
CA GLY A 31 14.62 4.89 -0.76
C GLY A 31 13.64 3.81 -0.32
N LEU A 32 12.35 4.09 -0.34
CA LEU A 32 11.32 3.18 0.14
C LEU A 32 10.46 2.66 -1.02
N THR A 33 9.97 1.43 -0.85
CA THR A 33 8.89 0.93 -1.71
C THR A 33 7.57 1.54 -1.24
N PRO A 34 6.51 1.55 -2.08
CA PRO A 34 5.20 2.05 -1.67
C PRO A 34 4.66 1.38 -0.40
N ILE A 35 4.80 0.07 -0.26
CA ILE A 35 4.32 -0.66 0.92
C ILE A 35 5.11 -0.26 2.16
N GLN A 36 6.42 -0.12 2.05
CA GLN A 36 7.26 0.36 3.16
C GLN A 36 6.83 1.76 3.59
N GLY A 37 6.55 2.63 2.64
CA GLY A 37 6.05 3.98 2.92
C GLY A 37 4.73 3.96 3.67
N LEU A 38 3.81 3.08 3.28
CA LEU A 38 2.52 2.93 3.98
C LEU A 38 2.70 2.43 5.40
N VAL A 39 3.59 1.46 5.62
CA VAL A 39 3.88 0.93 6.96
C VAL A 39 4.42 2.05 7.86
N LEU A 40 5.39 2.81 7.38
CA LEU A 40 5.97 3.91 8.15
C LEU A 40 4.94 4.97 8.47
N HIS A 41 4.08 5.31 7.49
CA HIS A 41 3.04 6.30 7.68
C HIS A 41 2.03 5.86 8.75
N ALA A 42 1.61 4.60 8.70
CA ALA A 42 0.68 4.06 9.68
C ALA A 42 1.26 4.08 11.09
N LEU A 43 2.54 3.71 11.23
CA LEU A 43 3.23 3.74 12.52
C LEU A 43 3.43 5.17 13.04
N TYR A 44 3.64 6.11 12.13
CA TYR A 44 3.77 7.51 12.50
C TYR A 44 2.46 8.08 13.03
N GLU A 45 1.34 7.76 12.38
CA GLU A 45 0.02 8.26 12.79
C GLU A 45 -0.45 7.63 14.11
N GLU A 46 -0.07 6.38 14.36
CA GLU A 46 -0.56 5.64 15.51
C GLU A 46 0.54 4.78 16.11
N GLU A 47 1.14 5.27 17.18
CA GLU A 47 2.20 4.55 17.88
C GLU A 47 1.67 3.31 18.59
N GLY A 48 2.52 2.31 18.70
CA GLY A 48 2.20 1.10 19.46
C GLY A 48 1.29 0.10 18.76
N LEU A 49 1.12 0.22 17.45
CA LEU A 49 0.36 -0.77 16.70
C LEU A 49 1.07 -2.11 16.72
N SER A 50 0.34 -3.18 17.04
CA SER A 50 0.83 -4.53 16.87
C SER A 50 0.89 -4.90 15.40
N ALA A 51 1.65 -5.95 15.06
CA ALA A 51 1.69 -6.43 13.67
C ALA A 51 0.30 -6.81 13.17
N GLY A 52 -0.54 -7.41 14.01
CA GLY A 52 -1.91 -7.77 13.64
C GLY A 52 -2.77 -6.55 13.34
N GLU A 53 -2.67 -5.51 14.16
CA GLU A 53 -3.41 -4.25 13.95
C GLU A 53 -2.94 -3.54 12.69
N LEU A 54 -1.63 -3.51 12.48
CA LEU A 54 -1.04 -2.90 11.29
C LEU A 54 -1.50 -3.59 10.02
N GLY A 55 -1.51 -4.93 10.02
CA GLY A 55 -2.01 -5.71 8.88
C GLY A 55 -3.46 -5.41 8.57
N LYS A 56 -4.31 -5.27 9.58
CA LYS A 56 -5.72 -4.91 9.39
C LYS A 56 -5.86 -3.51 8.80
N ARG A 57 -5.10 -2.54 9.31
CA ARG A 57 -5.13 -1.17 8.81
C ARG A 57 -4.73 -1.07 7.36
N LEU A 58 -3.73 -1.83 6.94
CA LEU A 58 -3.19 -1.78 5.59
C LEU A 58 -3.79 -2.83 4.67
N SER A 59 -4.70 -3.67 5.17
CA SER A 59 -5.31 -4.77 4.41
C SER A 59 -4.25 -5.73 3.85
N LEU A 60 -3.25 -6.02 4.67
CA LEU A 60 -2.17 -6.96 4.34
C LEU A 60 -2.30 -8.22 5.16
N ASP A 61 -2.04 -9.37 4.54
CA ASP A 61 -1.97 -10.62 5.30
C ASP A 61 -0.67 -10.67 6.12
N SER A 62 -0.62 -11.57 7.11
CA SER A 62 0.50 -11.64 8.02
C SER A 62 1.82 -12.02 7.36
N ALA A 63 1.79 -12.87 6.34
CA ALA A 63 2.99 -13.28 5.63
C ALA A 63 3.58 -12.11 4.83
N THR A 64 2.74 -11.37 4.12
CA THR A 64 3.16 -10.20 3.36
C THR A 64 3.74 -9.13 4.28
N LEU A 65 3.04 -8.82 5.37
CA LEU A 65 3.49 -7.83 6.34
C LEU A 65 4.80 -8.22 6.99
N SER A 66 4.93 -9.50 7.38
CA SER A 66 6.16 -10.02 7.98
C SER A 66 7.35 -9.83 7.05
N GLY A 67 7.18 -10.14 5.76
CA GLY A 67 8.22 -9.94 4.76
C GLY A 67 8.61 -8.48 4.61
N VAL A 68 7.64 -7.57 4.63
CA VAL A 68 7.90 -6.12 4.54
C VAL A 68 8.68 -5.64 5.77
N LEU A 69 8.25 -6.04 6.97
CA LEU A 69 8.91 -5.64 8.21
C LEU A 69 10.34 -6.18 8.29
N ASP A 70 10.56 -7.41 7.85
CA ASP A 70 11.89 -8.01 7.83
C ASP A 70 12.85 -7.23 6.94
N ARG A 71 12.38 -6.75 5.79
CA ARG A 71 13.21 -5.95 4.88
C ARG A 71 13.50 -4.56 5.41
N MET A 72 12.63 -4.04 6.27
CA MET A 72 12.79 -2.70 6.86
C MET A 72 13.69 -2.72 8.10
N ALA A 73 13.87 -3.88 8.68
CA ALA A 73 14.66 -4.03 9.90
C ALA A 73 16.16 -3.85 9.69
#